data_244f96e49afe73b0de20ef78c88cfc47
#
_entry.id   244f96e49afe73b0de20ef78c88cfc47
#
_cell.length_a   1.000
_cell.length_b   1.000
_cell.length_c   1.000
_cell.angle_alpha   90.00
_cell.angle_beta   90.00
_cell.angle_gamma   90.00
#
_symmetry.space_group_name_H-M   'P 1'
#
loop_
_entity.id
_entity.type
_entity.pdbx_description
1 polymer ?
#
loop_
_entity_poly.entity_id
_entity_poly.type
_entity_poly.pdbx_seq_one_letter_code
_entity_poly.pdbx_strand_id
1 'polypeptide(L)'
;MAACGLAQGMDFPATVAPFILRGVTLYGIDSVMAPMARRREAWSRLAAELDRAVLARMTQTIGLADAIGAAHDVLAGRVRGRLRVDVNA
;
A
#
# COMPACT_ATOMS: atom_id res chain seq x y z
N MET A 1 -13.34 -3.34 2.64
CA MET A 1 -11.95 -3.80 2.40
C MET A 1 -11.59 -3.55 0.95
N ALA A 2 -10.40 -3.05 0.66
CA ALA A 2 -9.92 -2.79 -0.69
C ALA A 2 -8.74 -3.71 -1.02
N ALA A 3 -8.81 -4.43 -2.13
CA ALA A 3 -7.73 -5.25 -2.66
C ALA A 3 -7.13 -4.52 -3.87
N CYS A 4 -5.90 -4.06 -3.75
CA CYS A 4 -5.23 -3.23 -4.75
C CYS A 4 -3.84 -3.74 -5.15
N GLY A 5 -3.40 -4.88 -4.62
CA GLY A 5 -2.11 -5.48 -4.95
C GLY A 5 -2.06 -6.95 -4.58
N LEU A 6 -1.08 -7.65 -5.13
CA LEU A 6 -0.92 -9.09 -4.99
C LEU A 6 0.54 -9.51 -4.77
N ALA A 7 1.29 -8.70 -4.01
CA ALA A 7 2.70 -8.95 -3.73
C ALA A 7 2.96 -10.29 -3.00
N GLN A 8 2.00 -10.77 -2.23
CA GLN A 8 2.05 -12.06 -1.53
C GLN A 8 1.44 -13.23 -2.32
N GLY A 9 0.92 -12.99 -3.51
CA GLY A 9 0.27 -13.98 -4.35
C GLY A 9 -1.14 -13.56 -4.74
N MET A 10 -1.79 -14.40 -5.54
CA MET A 10 -3.13 -14.15 -6.07
C MET A 10 -4.25 -14.87 -5.33
N ASP A 11 -3.92 -15.79 -4.44
CA ASP A 11 -4.90 -16.59 -3.73
C ASP A 11 -5.67 -15.75 -2.72
N PHE A 12 -6.95 -16.03 -2.61
CA PHE A 12 -7.85 -15.41 -1.64
C PHE A 12 -8.57 -16.50 -0.84
N PRO A 13 -7.89 -17.20 0.07
CA PRO A 13 -8.51 -18.21 0.93
C PRO A 13 -9.39 -17.53 1.97
N ALA A 14 -10.70 -17.56 1.77
CA ALA A 14 -11.67 -16.94 2.66
C ALA A 14 -12.97 -17.75 2.71
N THR A 15 -13.80 -17.45 3.72
CA THR A 15 -15.16 -17.95 3.82
C THR A 15 -16.14 -16.79 3.69
N VAL A 16 -17.41 -17.08 3.46
CA VAL A 16 -18.46 -16.07 3.39
C VAL A 16 -18.83 -15.49 4.76
N ALA A 17 -18.41 -16.14 5.85
CA ALA A 17 -18.81 -15.78 7.21
C ALA A 17 -18.52 -14.32 7.59
N PRO A 18 -17.31 -13.74 7.40
CA PRO A 18 -17.07 -12.34 7.73
C PRO A 18 -17.90 -11.39 6.87
N PHE A 19 -18.19 -11.75 5.62
CA PHE A 19 -19.03 -10.94 4.74
C PHE A 19 -20.47 -10.88 5.25
N ILE A 20 -21.04 -12.01 5.65
CA ILE A 20 -22.42 -12.09 6.16
C ILE A 20 -22.52 -11.50 7.57
N LEU A 21 -21.68 -11.94 8.50
CA LEU A 21 -21.83 -11.62 9.92
C LEU A 21 -21.41 -10.19 10.28
N ARG A 22 -20.54 -9.57 9.48
CA ARG A 22 -20.03 -8.22 9.74
C ARG A 22 -20.36 -7.21 8.65
N GLY A 23 -21.13 -7.61 7.64
CA GLY A 23 -21.47 -6.73 6.52
C GLY A 23 -20.23 -6.20 5.77
N VAL A 24 -19.17 -7.01 5.66
CA VAL A 24 -17.92 -6.62 4.99
C VAL A 24 -18.10 -6.66 3.48
N THR A 25 -17.62 -5.64 2.80
CA THR A 25 -17.54 -5.60 1.34
C THR A 25 -16.07 -5.67 0.91
N LEU A 26 -15.79 -6.48 -0.12
CA LEU A 26 -14.49 -6.52 -0.79
C LEU A 26 -14.58 -5.77 -2.11
N TYR A 27 -13.74 -4.74 -2.26
CA TYR A 27 -13.58 -3.99 -3.50
C TYR A 27 -12.27 -4.35 -4.18
N GLY A 28 -12.33 -4.72 -5.46
CA GLY A 28 -11.15 -4.78 -6.32
C GLY A 28 -10.80 -3.39 -6.84
N ILE A 29 -9.54 -2.99 -6.68
CA ILE A 29 -9.05 -1.69 -7.13
C ILE A 29 -7.95 -1.90 -8.16
N ASP A 30 -8.25 -1.67 -9.43
CA ASP A 30 -7.24 -1.62 -10.48
C ASP A 30 -6.57 -0.23 -10.46
N SER A 31 -5.53 -0.12 -9.63
CA SER A 31 -4.80 1.13 -9.47
C SER A 31 -3.90 1.46 -10.68
N VAL A 32 -3.54 0.47 -11.48
CA VAL A 32 -2.69 0.66 -12.67
C VAL A 32 -3.45 1.38 -13.77
N MET A 33 -4.66 0.92 -14.07
CA MET A 33 -5.50 1.44 -15.16
C MET A 33 -6.50 2.51 -14.69
N ALA A 34 -6.39 2.99 -13.46
CA ALA A 34 -7.30 4.01 -12.95
C ALA A 34 -7.26 5.27 -13.81
N PRO A 35 -8.42 5.80 -14.22
CA PRO A 35 -8.49 7.04 -15.00
C PRO A 35 -7.83 8.22 -14.28
N MET A 36 -7.22 9.14 -15.05
CA MET A 36 -6.49 10.26 -14.47
C MET A 36 -7.35 11.14 -13.55
N ALA A 37 -8.63 11.30 -13.84
CA ALA A 37 -9.56 12.05 -12.99
C ALA A 37 -9.65 11.43 -11.58
N ARG A 38 -9.81 10.10 -11.50
CA ARG A 38 -9.82 9.38 -10.22
C ARG A 38 -8.49 9.46 -9.48
N ARG A 39 -7.37 9.42 -10.21
CA ARG A 39 -6.05 9.59 -9.59
C ARG A 39 -5.90 10.95 -8.94
N ARG A 40 -6.28 12.02 -9.65
CA ARG A 40 -6.22 13.39 -9.12
C ARG A 40 -7.10 13.56 -7.89
N GLU A 41 -8.31 13.03 -7.92
CA GLU A 41 -9.20 13.03 -6.76
C GLU A 41 -8.58 12.30 -5.56
N ALA A 42 -8.06 11.08 -5.76
CA ALA A 42 -7.43 10.31 -4.72
C ALA A 42 -6.22 11.04 -4.11
N TRP A 43 -5.34 11.62 -4.92
CA TRP A 43 -4.19 12.37 -4.45
C TRP A 43 -4.59 13.66 -3.71
N SER A 44 -5.63 14.37 -4.18
CA SER A 44 -6.15 15.54 -3.48
C SER A 44 -6.71 15.19 -2.11
N ARG A 45 -7.43 14.08 -2.01
CA ARG A 45 -7.94 13.58 -0.73
C ARG A 45 -6.83 13.14 0.19
N LEU A 46 -5.84 12.40 -0.30
CA LEU A 46 -4.68 12.02 0.50
C LEU A 46 -3.94 13.25 1.05
N ALA A 47 -3.76 14.28 0.23
CA ALA A 47 -3.10 15.51 0.66
C ALA A 47 -3.86 16.25 1.76
N ALA A 48 -5.18 16.21 1.74
CA ALA A 48 -6.04 16.91 2.68
C ALA A 48 -6.36 16.10 3.96
N GLU A 49 -6.55 14.78 3.82
CA GLU A 49 -7.15 13.94 4.86
C GLU A 49 -6.12 13.05 5.59
N LEU A 50 -4.95 12.79 4.98
CA LEU A 50 -3.96 11.89 5.56
C LEU A 50 -3.26 12.52 6.77
N ASP A 51 -3.27 11.80 7.88
CA ASP A 51 -2.52 12.21 9.09
C ASP A 51 -1.00 12.11 8.81
N ARG A 52 -0.34 13.27 8.78
CA ARG A 52 1.09 13.38 8.49
C ARG A 52 1.97 12.78 9.58
N ALA A 53 1.53 12.80 10.83
CA ALA A 53 2.26 12.19 11.94
C ALA A 53 2.23 10.65 11.83
N VAL A 54 1.09 10.09 11.44
CA VAL A 54 0.97 8.66 11.15
C VAL A 54 1.83 8.28 9.95
N LEU A 55 1.78 9.06 8.88
CA LEU A 55 2.61 8.82 7.68
C LEU A 55 4.11 8.84 8.02
N ALA A 56 4.56 9.79 8.83
CA ALA A 56 5.96 9.88 9.25
C ALA A 56 6.39 8.65 10.07
N ARG A 57 5.55 8.20 11.00
CA ARG A 57 5.86 7.01 11.82
C ARG A 57 5.91 5.71 11.03
N MET A 58 5.16 5.61 9.94
CA MET A 58 5.13 4.41 9.10
C MET A 58 6.12 4.46 7.93
N THR A 59 6.90 5.53 7.80
CA THR A 59 7.85 5.73 6.69
C THR A 59 9.28 5.70 7.19
N GLN A 60 10.06 4.77 6.67
CA GLN A 60 11.52 4.74 6.86
C GLN A 60 12.18 5.30 5.59
N THR A 61 13.20 6.12 5.77
CA THR A 61 14.01 6.63 4.65
C THR A 61 15.35 5.90 4.61
N ILE A 62 15.75 5.46 3.44
CA ILE A 62 17.03 4.81 3.17
C ILE A 62 17.75 5.54 2.02
N GLY A 63 19.06 5.41 1.94
CA GLY A 63 19.84 5.91 0.81
C GLY A 63 19.71 5.00 -0.42
N LEU A 64 20.12 5.54 -1.58
CA LEU A 64 20.07 4.79 -2.83
C LEU A 64 20.94 3.53 -2.78
N ALA A 65 22.08 3.58 -2.12
CA ALA A 65 22.99 2.44 -1.99
C ALA A 65 22.36 1.24 -1.24
N ASP A 66 21.42 1.50 -0.35
CA ASP A 66 20.73 0.46 0.46
C ASP A 66 19.53 -0.16 -0.25
N ALA A 67 19.10 0.39 -1.38
CA ALA A 67 17.85 0.01 -2.04
C ALA A 67 17.81 -1.47 -2.46
N ILE A 68 18.93 -2.00 -2.97
CA ILE A 68 19.02 -3.40 -3.40
C ILE A 68 18.89 -4.35 -2.20
N GLY A 69 19.60 -4.05 -1.10
CA GLY A 69 19.50 -4.83 0.13
C GLY A 69 18.10 -4.80 0.71
N ALA A 70 17.49 -3.63 0.77
CA ALA A 70 16.12 -3.45 1.24
C ALA A 70 15.08 -4.16 0.38
N ALA A 71 15.31 -4.32 -0.94
CA ALA A 71 14.41 -5.04 -1.83
C ALA A 71 14.24 -6.51 -1.40
N HIS A 72 15.30 -7.16 -0.94
CA HIS A 72 15.22 -8.53 -0.42
C HIS A 72 14.32 -8.62 0.81
N ASP A 73 14.39 -7.63 1.70
CA ASP A 73 13.55 -7.57 2.90
C ASP A 73 12.08 -7.31 2.57
N VAL A 74 11.82 -6.45 1.59
CA VAL A 74 10.46 -6.19 1.08
C VAL A 74 9.85 -7.46 0.50
N LEU A 75 10.59 -8.16 -0.38
CA LEU A 75 10.12 -9.42 -0.99
C LEU A 75 9.90 -10.54 0.04
N ALA A 76 10.70 -10.55 1.10
CA ALA A 76 10.55 -11.50 2.19
C ALA A 76 9.46 -11.12 3.21
N GLY A 77 8.75 -10.00 3.01
CA GLY A 77 7.71 -9.51 3.92
C GLY A 77 8.22 -9.03 5.27
N ARG A 78 9.49 -8.70 5.38
CA ARG A 78 10.12 -8.24 6.63
C ARG A 78 10.00 -6.74 6.87
N VAL A 79 9.57 -5.98 5.88
CA VAL A 79 9.38 -4.54 6.00
C VAL A 79 7.94 -4.21 6.36
N ARG A 80 7.75 -3.55 7.50
CA ARG A 80 6.45 -3.01 7.89
C ARG A 80 6.38 -1.53 7.54
N GLY A 81 5.30 -1.12 6.92
CA GLY A 81 5.10 0.27 6.52
C GLY A 81 5.68 0.56 5.14
N ARG A 82 6.31 1.70 4.99
CA ARG A 82 6.80 2.21 3.72
C ARG A 82 8.30 2.48 3.77
N LEU A 83 9.00 2.09 2.71
CA LEU A 83 10.36 2.55 2.46
C LEU A 83 10.33 3.69 1.43
N ARG A 84 11.01 4.78 1.76
CA ARG A 84 11.29 5.89 0.86
C ARG A 84 12.79 5.88 0.56
N VAL A 85 13.14 5.81 -0.71
CA VAL A 85 14.54 5.90 -1.13
C VAL A 85 14.88 7.37 -1.43
N ASP A 86 15.88 7.90 -0.73
CA ASP A 86 16.44 9.20 -1.03
C ASP A 86 17.55 8.98 -2.07
N VAL A 87 17.30 9.44 -3.29
CA VAL A 87 18.23 9.25 -4.41
C VAL A 87 19.44 10.18 -4.35
N ASN A 88 19.42 11.16 -3.46
CA ASN A 88 20.51 12.10 -3.24
C ASN A 88 21.36 11.77 -1.99
N ALA A 89 21.03 10.70 -1.31
CA ALA A 89 21.76 10.24 -0.11
C ALA A 89 22.49 8.92 -0.37
#